data_4b8151621de334d39891241ff443839d
#
_entry.id   4b8151621de334d39891241ff443839d
#
_cell.length_a   1.000
_cell.length_b   1.000
_cell.length_c   1.000
_cell.angle_alpha   90.00
_cell.angle_beta   90.00
_cell.angle_gamma   90.00
#
_symmetry.space_group_name_H-M   'P 1'
#
loop_
_entity.id
_entity.type
_entity.pdbx_description
1 polymer ?
#
loop_
_entity_poly.entity_id
_entity_poly.type
_entity_poly.pdbx_seq_one_letter_code
_entity_poly.pdbx_strand_id
1 'polypeptide(L)'
;MAHIFNEPSHTFNEYLLIPGYSSEECQPQNVSLKTPLVKFKKGEEPALSLNIPLVSAVMQAVSDDGMAVALAREGGCSFIYGSQTIESQAAMVRRVKNYKAGFVASDSNLSANDTLADVLALKEKTGHSTMAVTEDGTANGRLVGLVTGRDYRVSRMDENEKVVDFMTPFDKLVCGHKDITLKEANDIIWENKLNALPIIDDDNRLLYFVFRKDYESRKSNPNELLDESKRYVVGAGINTRDFAERVPALIEAGVDVLCIDSSEGYSAWQANTIAWIREHYGDTVKVGAGNVVDGEGFRFLAEAGADFIKIGIGGGSICITREQKGIGRGQATATIEVAEARDAYFKETGIYIPICSDGGIVHDYHMTLALAMGSDFIMLGRYFSRFDESPTNKVQINGQYMKEYWGEGSARA
;
A
#
# COMPACT_ATOMS: atom_id res chain seq x y z
N MET A 1 -2.29 43.67 1.52
CA MET A 1 -3.54 43.21 2.18
C MET A 1 -3.85 41.82 1.65
N ALA A 2 -4.35 40.93 2.50
CA ALA A 2 -4.80 39.63 2.06
C ALA A 2 -5.97 39.78 1.06
N HIS A 3 -5.99 38.93 0.03
CA HIS A 3 -7.14 38.84 -0.87
C HIS A 3 -8.26 38.06 -0.15
N ILE A 4 -9.48 38.61 -0.18
CA ILE A 4 -10.65 37.97 0.44
C ILE A 4 -11.58 37.52 -0.66
N PHE A 5 -11.87 36.23 -0.72
CA PHE A 5 -12.88 35.67 -1.61
C PHE A 5 -14.28 35.97 -1.05
N ASN A 6 -15.18 36.43 -1.90
CA ASN A 6 -16.57 36.71 -1.51
C ASN A 6 -17.43 35.44 -1.50
N GLU A 7 -17.02 34.41 -2.22
CA GLU A 7 -17.73 33.15 -2.30
C GLU A 7 -17.23 32.17 -1.23
N PRO A 8 -18.13 31.40 -0.60
CA PRO A 8 -17.74 30.41 0.38
C PRO A 8 -16.97 29.25 -0.27
N SER A 9 -16.05 28.69 0.50
CA SER A 9 -15.33 27.47 0.13
C SER A 9 -16.10 26.25 0.61
N HIS A 10 -16.39 25.31 -0.26
CA HIS A 10 -17.26 24.16 -0.03
C HIS A 10 -16.47 22.86 0.18
N THR A 11 -17.00 22.00 1.05
CA THR A 11 -16.59 20.59 1.18
C THR A 11 -17.42 19.71 0.25
N PHE A 12 -17.23 18.40 0.27
CA PHE A 12 -18.08 17.50 -0.53
C PHE A 12 -19.51 17.38 0.02
N ASN A 13 -19.76 17.75 1.27
CA ASN A 13 -21.10 17.66 1.88
C ASN A 13 -22.12 18.60 1.24
N GLU A 14 -21.69 19.69 0.64
CA GLU A 14 -22.56 20.70 0.02
C GLU A 14 -22.92 20.35 -1.45
N TYR A 15 -22.44 19.21 -1.97
CA TYR A 15 -22.67 18.82 -3.34
C TYR A 15 -23.37 17.49 -3.49
N LEU A 16 -24.21 17.39 -4.51
CA LEU A 16 -24.80 16.15 -5.02
C LEU A 16 -24.72 16.17 -6.54
N LEU A 17 -24.53 15.01 -7.14
CA LEU A 17 -24.64 14.88 -8.59
C LEU A 17 -26.12 14.90 -9.00
N ILE A 18 -26.44 15.65 -10.03
CA ILE A 18 -27.75 15.58 -10.69
C ILE A 18 -27.73 14.31 -11.54
N PRO A 19 -28.70 13.37 -11.36
CA PRO A 19 -28.76 12.15 -12.16
C PRO A 19 -28.83 12.46 -13.67
N GLY A 20 -27.94 11.83 -14.43
CA GLY A 20 -27.95 11.88 -15.89
C GLY A 20 -28.66 10.70 -16.52
N TYR A 21 -28.60 10.62 -17.85
CA TYR A 21 -29.10 9.47 -18.60
C TYR A 21 -28.26 8.22 -18.31
N SER A 22 -28.91 7.11 -17.99
CA SER A 22 -28.29 5.82 -17.75
C SER A 22 -28.64 4.83 -18.84
N SER A 23 -27.67 4.05 -19.31
CA SER A 23 -27.83 3.01 -20.34
C SER A 23 -27.05 1.76 -19.93
N GLU A 24 -27.06 0.74 -20.78
CA GLU A 24 -26.24 -0.47 -20.58
C GLU A 24 -24.73 -0.17 -20.49
N GLU A 25 -24.26 0.91 -21.10
CA GLU A 25 -22.87 1.37 -21.01
C GLU A 25 -22.47 1.78 -19.59
N CYS A 26 -23.45 2.19 -18.76
CA CYS A 26 -23.22 2.58 -17.36
C CYS A 26 -23.18 1.39 -16.39
N GLN A 27 -23.33 0.16 -16.88
CA GLN A 27 -23.25 -1.03 -16.02
C GLN A 27 -21.80 -1.28 -15.55
N PRO A 28 -21.59 -1.79 -14.32
CA PRO A 28 -20.24 -1.96 -13.75
C PRO A 28 -19.25 -2.72 -14.64
N GLN A 29 -19.72 -3.73 -15.39
CA GLN A 29 -18.88 -4.51 -16.30
C GLN A 29 -18.38 -3.72 -17.51
N ASN A 30 -19.01 -2.60 -17.84
CA ASN A 30 -18.68 -1.74 -18.97
C ASN A 30 -17.89 -0.48 -18.55
N VAL A 31 -17.67 -0.29 -17.24
CA VAL A 31 -16.96 0.86 -16.67
C VAL A 31 -15.54 0.46 -16.30
N SER A 32 -14.55 1.21 -16.78
CA SER A 32 -13.15 1.07 -16.35
C SER A 32 -12.84 2.10 -15.27
N LEU A 33 -12.22 1.62 -14.18
CA LEU A 33 -11.70 2.45 -13.08
C LEU A 33 -10.21 2.78 -13.26
N LYS A 34 -9.60 2.32 -14.37
CA LYS A 34 -8.18 2.57 -14.64
C LYS A 34 -7.94 4.06 -14.81
N THR A 35 -6.91 4.58 -14.13
CA THR A 35 -6.58 6.01 -14.12
C THR A 35 -5.07 6.22 -14.14
N PRO A 36 -4.53 7.31 -14.74
CA PRO A 36 -3.11 7.60 -14.67
C PRO A 36 -2.67 7.94 -13.24
N LEU A 37 -1.52 7.41 -12.83
CA LEU A 37 -0.88 7.79 -11.56
C LEU A 37 0.17 8.88 -11.76
N VAL A 38 0.82 8.92 -12.92
CA VAL A 38 1.92 9.84 -13.24
C VAL A 38 1.69 10.58 -14.54
N LYS A 39 2.36 11.74 -14.69
CA LYS A 39 2.27 12.60 -15.88
C LYS A 39 2.59 11.84 -17.17
N PHE A 40 1.96 12.29 -18.24
CA PHE A 40 2.18 11.79 -19.61
C PHE A 40 1.93 12.89 -20.65
N LYS A 41 2.50 12.73 -21.83
CA LYS A 41 2.26 13.65 -22.93
C LYS A 41 1.03 13.26 -23.75
N LYS A 42 0.40 14.24 -24.38
CA LYS A 42 -0.75 14.03 -25.25
C LYS A 42 -0.43 12.98 -26.33
N GLY A 43 -1.21 11.91 -26.37
CA GLY A 43 -1.04 10.82 -27.32
C GLY A 43 -0.11 9.70 -26.85
N GLU A 44 0.47 9.81 -25.64
CA GLU A 44 1.26 8.77 -24.99
C GLU A 44 0.43 8.11 -23.86
N GLU A 45 0.74 6.87 -23.53
CA GLU A 45 0.22 6.20 -22.33
C GLU A 45 1.05 6.60 -21.11
N PRO A 46 0.43 6.74 -19.92
CA PRO A 46 1.18 7.00 -18.69
C PRO A 46 2.08 5.82 -18.33
N ALA A 47 3.32 6.10 -17.92
CA ALA A 47 4.27 5.09 -17.50
C ALA A 47 3.79 4.24 -16.30
N LEU A 48 2.90 4.80 -15.49
CA LEU A 48 2.29 4.13 -14.35
C LEU A 48 0.84 4.54 -14.21
N SER A 49 -0.05 3.56 -14.11
CA SER A 49 -1.50 3.75 -13.92
C SER A 49 -1.98 2.93 -12.74
N LEU A 50 -3.07 3.35 -12.11
CA LEU A 50 -3.83 2.58 -11.14
C LEU A 50 -4.94 1.80 -11.84
N ASN A 51 -5.28 0.61 -11.36
CA ASN A 51 -6.43 -0.17 -11.84
C ASN A 51 -7.73 0.24 -11.13
N ILE A 52 -7.64 0.78 -9.91
CA ILE A 52 -8.71 1.50 -9.21
C ILE A 52 -8.19 2.86 -8.72
N PRO A 53 -9.00 3.92 -8.67
CA PRO A 53 -8.55 5.28 -8.38
C PRO A 53 -8.35 5.55 -6.89
N LEU A 54 -7.78 4.59 -6.14
CA LEU A 54 -7.64 4.67 -4.69
C LEU A 54 -6.18 4.47 -4.28
N VAL A 55 -5.70 5.38 -3.42
CA VAL A 55 -4.39 5.26 -2.79
C VAL A 55 -4.49 5.50 -1.28
N SER A 56 -3.60 4.87 -0.50
CA SER A 56 -3.58 5.09 0.95
C SER A 56 -2.70 6.27 1.34
N ALA A 57 -3.10 6.98 2.38
CA ALA A 57 -2.42 8.19 2.85
C ALA A 57 -1.03 7.88 3.43
N VAL A 58 -0.12 8.83 3.27
CA VAL A 58 1.25 8.78 3.80
C VAL A 58 1.23 8.93 5.31
N MET A 59 0.71 7.94 6.02
CA MET A 59 0.47 8.03 7.47
C MET A 59 0.86 6.74 8.19
N GLN A 60 1.58 6.87 9.31
CA GLN A 60 1.99 5.75 10.16
C GLN A 60 0.81 4.85 10.59
N ALA A 61 -0.35 5.45 10.84
CA ALA A 61 -1.56 4.73 11.25
C ALA A 61 -2.32 4.07 10.09
N VAL A 62 -1.84 4.18 8.84
CA VAL A 62 -2.58 3.76 7.63
C VAL A 62 -1.76 2.88 6.71
N SER A 63 -0.52 3.25 6.42
CA SER A 63 0.22 2.77 5.24
C SER A 63 1.57 2.15 5.58
N ASP A 64 1.56 0.89 5.97
CA ASP A 64 2.74 0.03 6.03
C ASP A 64 2.82 -0.94 4.83
N ASP A 65 3.74 -1.90 4.89
CA ASP A 65 3.88 -2.94 3.87
C ASP A 65 2.68 -3.89 3.80
N GLY A 66 1.96 -4.13 4.90
CA GLY A 66 0.73 -4.93 4.93
C GLY A 66 -0.38 -4.27 4.11
N MET A 67 -0.66 -2.98 4.37
CA MET A 67 -1.61 -2.19 3.59
C MET A 67 -1.16 -2.07 2.13
N ALA A 68 0.14 -1.92 1.87
CA ALA A 68 0.65 -1.79 0.50
C ALA A 68 0.39 -3.04 -0.33
N VAL A 69 0.62 -4.23 0.23
CA VAL A 69 0.29 -5.51 -0.43
C VAL A 69 -1.22 -5.64 -0.65
N ALA A 70 -2.03 -5.36 0.38
CA ALA A 70 -3.48 -5.50 0.29
C ALA A 70 -4.09 -4.58 -0.77
N LEU A 71 -3.69 -3.30 -0.78
CA LEU A 71 -4.23 -2.33 -1.72
C LEU A 71 -3.77 -2.59 -3.17
N ALA A 72 -2.52 -3.01 -3.37
CA ALA A 72 -2.02 -3.40 -4.68
C ALA A 72 -2.73 -4.63 -5.24
N ARG A 73 -3.14 -5.58 -4.40
CA ARG A 73 -3.98 -6.73 -4.81
C ARG A 73 -5.33 -6.31 -5.36
N GLU A 74 -5.90 -5.25 -4.84
CA GLU A 74 -7.19 -4.69 -5.30
C GLU A 74 -7.04 -3.71 -6.47
N GLY A 75 -5.80 -3.35 -6.84
CA GLY A 75 -5.52 -2.49 -7.99
C GLY A 75 -5.20 -1.03 -7.65
N GLY A 76 -5.13 -0.68 -6.37
CA GLY A 76 -4.70 0.62 -5.89
C GLY A 76 -3.21 0.67 -5.52
N CYS A 77 -2.75 1.77 -4.94
CA CYS A 77 -1.36 1.94 -4.51
C CYS A 77 -1.28 2.51 -3.09
N SER A 78 -0.39 1.98 -2.27
CA SER A 78 -0.12 2.53 -0.95
C SER A 78 1.16 3.36 -0.96
N PHE A 79 1.16 4.48 -0.23
CA PHE A 79 2.35 5.28 0.02
C PHE A 79 2.85 5.03 1.44
N ILE A 80 3.89 4.21 1.58
CA ILE A 80 4.48 3.87 2.89
C ILE A 80 4.95 5.15 3.59
N TYR A 81 4.56 5.30 4.87
CA TYR A 81 4.81 6.51 5.65
C TYR A 81 6.30 6.82 5.84
N GLY A 82 6.62 8.12 5.89
CA GLY A 82 8.00 8.63 6.01
C GLY A 82 8.46 8.95 7.42
N SER A 83 7.57 8.98 8.42
CA SER A 83 7.88 9.25 9.84
C SER A 83 8.53 8.05 10.53
N GLN A 84 9.60 7.55 9.94
CA GLN A 84 10.41 6.43 10.42
C GLN A 84 11.84 6.56 9.88
N THR A 85 12.75 5.70 10.33
CA THR A 85 14.12 5.67 9.79
C THR A 85 14.12 5.27 8.32
N ILE A 86 15.13 5.71 7.58
CA ILE A 86 15.31 5.40 6.16
C ILE A 86 15.37 3.88 5.94
N GLU A 87 16.13 3.19 6.79
CA GLU A 87 16.33 1.74 6.73
C GLU A 87 15.01 0.97 6.95
N SER A 88 14.20 1.42 7.91
CA SER A 88 12.90 0.82 8.19
C SER A 88 11.94 0.97 7.02
N GLN A 89 11.84 2.16 6.45
CA GLN A 89 10.98 2.44 5.29
C GLN A 89 11.44 1.64 4.05
N ALA A 90 12.75 1.64 3.75
CA ALA A 90 13.32 0.87 2.66
C ALA A 90 13.10 -0.65 2.85
N ALA A 91 13.15 -1.15 4.10
CA ALA A 91 12.84 -2.54 4.40
C ALA A 91 11.36 -2.88 4.12
N MET A 92 10.42 -1.97 4.44
CA MET A 92 9.00 -2.14 4.09
C MET A 92 8.81 -2.20 2.57
N VAL A 93 9.42 -1.28 1.82
CA VAL A 93 9.39 -1.30 0.34
C VAL A 93 9.92 -2.62 -0.20
N ARG A 94 11.07 -3.10 0.29
CA ARG A 94 11.63 -4.40 -0.13
C ARG A 94 10.69 -5.56 0.18
N ARG A 95 9.99 -5.57 1.33
CA ARG A 95 9.00 -6.62 1.64
C ARG A 95 7.86 -6.63 0.64
N VAL A 96 7.32 -5.47 0.24
CA VAL A 96 6.29 -5.39 -0.80
C VAL A 96 6.80 -5.88 -2.16
N LYS A 97 7.99 -5.44 -2.56
CA LYS A 97 8.59 -5.83 -3.87
C LYS A 97 8.96 -7.32 -3.92
N ASN A 98 9.34 -7.90 -2.80
CA ASN A 98 9.67 -9.32 -2.69
C ASN A 98 8.43 -10.20 -2.41
N TYR A 99 7.29 -9.57 -2.13
CA TYR A 99 6.05 -10.30 -1.90
C TYR A 99 5.64 -11.03 -3.19
N LYS A 100 5.74 -12.35 -3.15
CA LYS A 100 5.24 -13.21 -4.23
C LYS A 100 3.82 -13.62 -3.85
N ALA A 101 2.83 -13.14 -4.58
CA ALA A 101 1.44 -13.53 -4.34
C ALA A 101 1.30 -15.07 -4.40
N GLY A 102 0.75 -15.64 -3.34
CA GLY A 102 0.70 -17.11 -3.16
C GLY A 102 1.97 -17.72 -2.56
N PHE A 103 3.05 -16.96 -2.37
CA PHE A 103 4.24 -17.37 -1.62
C PHE A 103 4.26 -16.61 -0.28
N VAL A 104 4.04 -17.33 0.81
CA VAL A 104 3.89 -16.74 2.15
C VAL A 104 5.15 -16.98 2.96
N ALA A 105 5.77 -15.94 3.50
CA ALA A 105 6.85 -16.11 4.48
C ALA A 105 6.30 -16.79 5.74
N SER A 106 7.06 -17.69 6.33
CA SER A 106 6.61 -18.38 7.53
C SER A 106 6.71 -17.46 8.76
N ASP A 107 5.60 -17.28 9.45
CA ASP A 107 5.48 -16.61 10.75
C ASP A 107 5.35 -17.60 11.92
N SER A 108 5.33 -18.89 11.60
CA SER A 108 5.08 -19.98 12.53
C SER A 108 6.21 -21.02 12.43
N ASN A 109 7.30 -20.76 13.16
CA ASN A 109 8.53 -21.53 13.10
C ASN A 109 8.85 -22.14 14.48
N LEU A 110 9.33 -23.37 14.46
CA LEU A 110 9.72 -24.16 15.63
C LEU A 110 11.15 -24.69 15.44
N SER A 111 11.80 -24.96 16.53
CA SER A 111 13.01 -25.77 16.58
C SER A 111 12.65 -27.25 16.81
N ALA A 112 13.49 -28.17 16.41
CA ALA A 112 13.31 -29.59 16.65
C ALA A 112 13.26 -29.96 18.15
N ASN A 113 13.82 -29.12 19.01
CA ASN A 113 13.85 -29.28 20.47
C ASN A 113 12.64 -28.69 21.19
N ASP A 114 11.80 -27.92 20.50
CA ASP A 114 10.56 -27.40 21.06
C ASP A 114 9.59 -28.54 21.39
N THR A 115 8.57 -28.24 22.19
CA THR A 115 7.63 -29.23 22.71
C THR A 115 6.25 -29.11 22.07
N LEU A 116 5.38 -30.08 22.31
CA LEU A 116 3.98 -29.98 21.92
C LEU A 116 3.28 -28.77 22.56
N ALA A 117 3.65 -28.40 23.79
CA ALA A 117 3.13 -27.18 24.42
C ALA A 117 3.50 -25.92 23.60
N ASP A 118 4.72 -25.83 23.07
CA ASP A 118 5.16 -24.73 22.22
C ASP A 118 4.39 -24.69 20.88
N VAL A 119 4.10 -25.84 20.29
CA VAL A 119 3.25 -25.98 19.09
C VAL A 119 1.85 -25.41 19.36
N LEU A 120 1.24 -25.77 20.50
CA LEU A 120 -0.10 -25.31 20.87
C LEU A 120 -0.13 -23.81 21.16
N ALA A 121 0.86 -23.29 21.87
CA ALA A 121 1.01 -21.86 22.15
C ALA A 121 1.20 -21.05 20.85
N LEU A 122 2.04 -21.55 19.94
CA LEU A 122 2.27 -20.90 18.65
C LEU A 122 0.99 -20.92 17.78
N LYS A 123 0.24 -22.02 17.79
CA LYS A 123 -1.04 -22.14 17.10
C LYS A 123 -2.08 -21.18 17.67
N GLU A 124 -2.16 -21.02 18.98
CA GLU A 124 -3.07 -20.08 19.63
C GLU A 124 -2.73 -18.63 19.23
N LYS A 125 -1.42 -18.31 19.20
CA LYS A 125 -0.90 -17.00 18.85
C LYS A 125 -1.13 -16.63 17.38
N THR A 126 -0.87 -17.56 16.44
CA THR A 126 -0.86 -17.29 14.99
C THR A 126 -2.12 -17.75 14.27
N GLY A 127 -2.88 -18.67 14.86
CA GLY A 127 -4.02 -19.33 14.22
C GLY A 127 -3.62 -20.36 13.16
N HIS A 128 -2.33 -20.59 12.94
CA HIS A 128 -1.83 -21.49 11.90
C HIS A 128 -1.69 -22.92 12.40
N SER A 129 -1.98 -23.88 11.52
CA SER A 129 -1.86 -25.32 11.80
C SER A 129 -0.70 -25.99 11.06
N THR A 130 0.00 -25.26 10.21
CA THR A 130 1.21 -25.71 9.49
C THR A 130 2.37 -24.86 9.98
N MET A 131 3.38 -25.51 10.56
CA MET A 131 4.52 -24.86 11.17
C MET A 131 5.81 -25.46 10.63
N ALA A 132 6.72 -24.57 10.20
CA ALA A 132 8.05 -25.03 9.78
C ALA A 132 8.87 -25.42 10.99
N VAL A 133 9.62 -26.50 10.89
CA VAL A 133 10.66 -26.83 11.86
C VAL A 133 12.00 -26.55 11.19
N THR A 134 12.71 -25.55 11.72
CA THR A 134 14.02 -25.14 11.25
C THR A 134 15.11 -25.44 12.28
N GLU A 135 16.35 -25.53 11.83
CA GLU A 135 17.49 -25.88 12.68
C GLU A 135 17.63 -24.93 13.88
N ASP A 136 17.33 -23.66 13.68
CA ASP A 136 17.46 -22.59 14.68
C ASP A 136 16.12 -21.99 15.14
N GLY A 137 14.98 -22.53 14.70
CA GLY A 137 13.65 -22.02 15.02
C GLY A 137 13.28 -20.69 14.33
N THR A 138 14.09 -20.21 13.36
CA THR A 138 13.86 -18.94 12.66
C THR A 138 13.15 -19.12 11.34
N ALA A 139 12.55 -18.02 10.81
CA ALA A 139 11.79 -17.99 9.56
C ALA A 139 12.61 -18.39 8.32
N ASN A 140 13.94 -18.13 8.33
CA ASN A 140 14.84 -18.41 7.21
C ASN A 140 15.90 -19.45 7.58
N GLY A 141 15.66 -20.22 8.64
CA GLY A 141 16.53 -21.32 9.05
C GLY A 141 16.53 -22.47 8.06
N ARG A 142 17.52 -23.36 8.19
CA ARG A 142 17.55 -24.60 7.41
C ARG A 142 16.36 -25.47 7.80
N LEU A 143 15.56 -25.88 6.82
CA LEU A 143 14.37 -26.68 7.06
C LEU A 143 14.76 -28.11 7.46
N VAL A 144 14.30 -28.57 8.63
CA VAL A 144 14.54 -29.92 9.14
C VAL A 144 13.28 -30.76 9.23
N GLY A 145 12.11 -30.14 9.17
CA GLY A 145 10.84 -30.82 9.23
C GLY A 145 9.63 -29.89 9.12
N LEU A 146 8.46 -30.49 9.25
CA LEU A 146 7.18 -29.79 9.23
C LEU A 146 6.25 -30.37 10.29
N VAL A 147 5.52 -29.53 11.01
CA VAL A 147 4.42 -29.94 11.89
C VAL A 147 3.10 -29.44 11.34
N THR A 148 2.13 -30.34 11.26
CA THR A 148 0.75 -30.04 10.87
C THR A 148 -0.24 -30.59 11.90
N GLY A 149 -1.49 -30.16 11.86
CA GLY A 149 -2.52 -30.69 12.77
C GLY A 149 -2.79 -32.20 12.64
N ARG A 150 -2.12 -32.91 11.71
CA ARG A 150 -2.21 -34.37 11.54
C ARG A 150 -1.11 -35.12 12.30
N ASP A 151 -0.05 -34.43 12.70
CA ASP A 151 1.15 -35.03 13.26
C ASP A 151 1.03 -35.22 14.79
N TYR A 152 0.05 -34.56 15.43
CA TYR A 152 -0.15 -34.67 16.87
C TYR A 152 -1.63 -34.83 17.26
N ARG A 153 -1.83 -35.44 18.44
CA ARG A 153 -3.15 -35.59 19.08
C ARG A 153 -3.05 -35.20 20.54
N VAL A 154 -3.53 -34.00 20.88
CA VAL A 154 -3.48 -33.42 22.24
C VAL A 154 -4.04 -34.38 23.31
N SER A 155 -5.05 -35.19 23.01
CA SER A 155 -5.66 -36.15 23.96
C SER A 155 -4.83 -37.41 24.21
N ARG A 156 -3.70 -37.61 23.52
CA ARG A 156 -2.91 -38.86 23.57
C ARG A 156 -1.41 -38.65 23.69
N MET A 157 -0.94 -37.44 23.62
CA MET A 157 0.49 -37.07 23.63
C MET A 157 0.78 -36.23 24.87
N ASP A 158 1.98 -36.36 25.43
CA ASP A 158 2.47 -35.53 26.51
C ASP A 158 2.85 -34.14 25.96
N GLU A 159 2.45 -33.08 26.67
CA GLU A 159 2.78 -31.70 26.26
C GLU A 159 4.31 -31.43 26.21
N ASN A 160 5.11 -32.22 26.92
CA ASN A 160 6.57 -32.14 26.91
C ASN A 160 7.21 -32.97 25.77
N GLU A 161 6.43 -33.72 24.98
CA GLU A 161 6.95 -34.48 23.85
C GLU A 161 7.59 -33.55 22.83
N LYS A 162 8.81 -33.90 22.39
CA LYS A 162 9.58 -33.02 21.52
C LYS A 162 9.08 -33.05 20.08
N VAL A 163 9.14 -31.93 19.41
CA VAL A 163 8.75 -31.75 18.01
C VAL A 163 9.45 -32.75 17.09
N VAL A 164 10.72 -33.04 17.33
CA VAL A 164 11.48 -34.02 16.55
C VAL A 164 10.88 -35.43 16.54
N ASP A 165 10.16 -35.80 17.59
CA ASP A 165 9.59 -37.15 17.74
C ASP A 165 8.31 -37.37 16.95
N PHE A 166 7.60 -36.27 16.59
CA PHE A 166 6.32 -36.35 15.87
C PHE A 166 6.25 -35.51 14.58
N MET A 167 7.22 -34.65 14.30
CA MET A 167 7.26 -33.89 13.04
C MET A 167 7.39 -34.80 11.82
N THR A 168 6.95 -34.35 10.67
CA THR A 168 7.35 -34.94 9.39
C THR A 168 8.77 -34.49 9.07
N PRO A 169 9.79 -35.37 9.07
CA PRO A 169 11.18 -34.98 8.84
C PRO A 169 11.44 -34.59 7.38
N PHE A 170 12.51 -33.81 7.16
CA PHE A 170 12.84 -33.21 5.88
C PHE A 170 12.95 -34.22 4.71
N ASP A 171 13.51 -35.40 4.93
CA ASP A 171 13.66 -36.46 3.94
C ASP A 171 12.33 -37.03 3.41
N LYS A 172 11.24 -36.79 4.12
CA LYS A 172 9.87 -37.16 3.71
C LYS A 172 9.05 -35.99 3.16
N LEU A 173 9.62 -34.78 3.16
CA LEU A 173 8.91 -33.61 2.64
C LEU A 173 9.05 -33.51 1.12
N VAL A 174 7.97 -33.09 0.49
CA VAL A 174 8.01 -32.57 -0.87
C VAL A 174 8.22 -31.07 -0.79
N CYS A 175 9.28 -30.55 -1.41
CA CYS A 175 9.63 -29.15 -1.42
C CYS A 175 9.67 -28.62 -2.86
N GLY A 176 9.40 -27.33 -3.02
CA GLY A 176 9.70 -26.58 -4.24
C GLY A 176 11.00 -25.81 -4.08
N HIS A 177 11.64 -25.41 -5.18
CA HIS A 177 12.87 -24.62 -5.18
C HIS A 177 12.59 -23.13 -5.45
N LYS A 178 13.54 -22.25 -5.12
CA LYS A 178 13.43 -20.78 -5.12
C LYS A 178 12.87 -20.16 -6.41
N ASP A 179 13.15 -20.78 -7.56
CA ASP A 179 12.78 -20.25 -8.88
C ASP A 179 11.43 -20.78 -9.40
N ILE A 180 10.76 -21.61 -8.61
CA ILE A 180 9.47 -22.22 -8.97
C ILE A 180 8.39 -21.16 -9.21
N THR A 181 7.59 -21.34 -10.25
CA THR A 181 6.39 -20.52 -10.46
C THR A 181 5.23 -20.98 -9.58
N LEU A 182 4.28 -20.10 -9.33
CA LEU A 182 3.09 -20.46 -8.55
C LEU A 182 2.29 -21.59 -9.21
N LYS A 183 2.28 -21.66 -10.55
CA LYS A 183 1.61 -22.72 -11.29
C LYS A 183 2.28 -24.06 -11.03
N GLU A 184 3.60 -24.15 -11.20
CA GLU A 184 4.38 -25.38 -10.94
C GLU A 184 4.25 -25.82 -9.48
N ALA A 185 4.30 -24.87 -8.52
CA ALA A 185 4.09 -25.16 -7.11
C ALA A 185 2.70 -25.79 -6.85
N ASN A 186 1.66 -25.28 -7.53
CA ASN A 186 0.32 -25.84 -7.43
C ASN A 186 0.18 -27.21 -8.10
N ASP A 187 0.85 -27.45 -9.23
CA ASP A 187 0.87 -28.74 -9.88
C ASP A 187 1.48 -29.77 -8.91
N ILE A 188 2.60 -29.44 -8.25
CA ILE A 188 3.22 -30.29 -7.19
C ILE A 188 2.25 -30.52 -6.01
N ILE A 189 1.59 -29.46 -5.51
CA ILE A 189 0.62 -29.56 -4.43
C ILE A 189 -0.53 -30.51 -4.79
N TRP A 190 -1.02 -30.41 -6.03
CA TRP A 190 -2.13 -31.23 -6.51
C TRP A 190 -1.74 -32.69 -6.69
N GLU A 191 -0.62 -32.95 -7.36
CA GLU A 191 -0.11 -34.29 -7.62
C GLU A 191 0.20 -35.07 -6.34
N ASN A 192 0.79 -34.36 -5.34
CA ASN A 192 1.18 -34.98 -4.07
C ASN A 192 0.09 -34.84 -2.97
N LYS A 193 -1.09 -34.28 -3.30
CA LYS A 193 -2.22 -34.09 -2.36
C LYS A 193 -1.84 -33.30 -1.10
N LEU A 194 -0.99 -32.30 -1.25
CA LEU A 194 -0.51 -31.46 -0.17
C LEU A 194 -1.51 -30.32 0.15
N ASN A 195 -1.43 -29.78 1.37
CA ASN A 195 -2.11 -28.53 1.74
C ASN A 195 -1.15 -27.33 1.69
N ALA A 196 0.14 -27.58 1.87
CA ALA A 196 1.20 -26.60 1.83
C ALA A 196 2.45 -27.20 1.20
N LEU A 197 3.19 -26.41 0.43
CA LEU A 197 4.47 -26.75 -0.17
C LEU A 197 5.53 -25.79 0.38
N PRO A 198 6.53 -26.27 1.13
CA PRO A 198 7.68 -25.47 1.50
C PRO A 198 8.52 -25.16 0.26
N ILE A 199 8.96 -23.92 0.11
CA ILE A 199 9.90 -23.48 -0.92
C ILE A 199 11.24 -23.20 -0.28
N ILE A 200 12.28 -23.85 -0.77
CA ILE A 200 13.63 -23.77 -0.20
C ILE A 200 14.64 -23.26 -1.22
N ASP A 201 15.76 -22.75 -0.72
CA ASP A 201 16.93 -22.43 -1.54
C ASP A 201 17.87 -23.64 -1.72
N ASP A 202 19.04 -23.40 -2.35
CA ASP A 202 20.04 -24.43 -2.65
C ASP A 202 20.72 -24.99 -1.37
N ASP A 203 20.63 -24.26 -0.24
CA ASP A 203 21.14 -24.67 1.08
C ASP A 203 20.06 -25.30 1.97
N ASN A 204 18.89 -25.61 1.39
CA ASN A 204 17.68 -26.08 2.07
C ASN A 204 17.15 -25.12 3.15
N ARG A 205 17.38 -23.81 3.00
CA ARG A 205 16.77 -22.81 3.87
C ARG A 205 15.35 -22.53 3.41
N LEU A 206 14.45 -22.41 4.38
CA LEU A 206 13.06 -22.06 4.10
C LEU A 206 12.96 -20.64 3.59
N LEU A 207 12.36 -20.46 2.41
CA LEU A 207 12.07 -19.13 1.84
C LEU A 207 10.60 -18.77 2.02
N TYR A 208 9.69 -19.67 1.61
CA TYR A 208 8.25 -19.43 1.59
C TYR A 208 7.48 -20.74 1.78
N PHE A 209 6.17 -20.59 2.02
CA PHE A 209 5.16 -21.61 1.78
C PHE A 209 4.27 -21.22 0.62
N VAL A 210 3.80 -22.21 -0.15
CA VAL A 210 2.65 -22.08 -1.05
C VAL A 210 1.54 -22.94 -0.48
N PHE A 211 0.37 -22.32 -0.24
CA PHE A 211 -0.81 -23.01 0.28
C PHE A 211 -1.81 -23.25 -0.85
N ARG A 212 -2.42 -24.43 -0.87
CA ARG A 212 -3.45 -24.79 -1.85
C ARG A 212 -4.61 -23.80 -1.90
N LYS A 213 -5.06 -23.30 -0.75
CA LYS A 213 -6.14 -22.32 -0.64
C LYS A 213 -5.82 -20.96 -1.33
N ASP A 214 -4.56 -20.57 -1.37
CA ASP A 214 -4.16 -19.24 -1.87
C ASP A 214 -4.14 -19.18 -3.40
N TYR A 215 -3.99 -20.33 -4.07
CA TYR A 215 -4.11 -20.41 -5.53
C TYR A 215 -5.52 -20.12 -6.04
N GLU A 216 -6.53 -20.65 -5.37
CA GLU A 216 -7.94 -20.42 -5.73
C GLU A 216 -8.34 -18.96 -5.47
N SER A 217 -7.86 -18.36 -4.36
CA SER A 217 -8.08 -16.96 -4.02
C SER A 217 -7.51 -16.00 -5.08
N ARG A 218 -6.36 -16.32 -5.67
CA ARG A 218 -5.71 -15.46 -6.67
C ARG A 218 -6.46 -15.39 -8.01
N LYS A 219 -7.17 -16.44 -8.41
CA LYS A 219 -8.04 -16.39 -9.59
C LYS A 219 -9.13 -15.34 -9.51
N SER A 220 -9.43 -14.84 -8.31
CA SER A 220 -10.48 -13.88 -8.04
C SER A 220 -10.04 -12.41 -8.08
N ASN A 221 -8.74 -12.09 -8.20
CA ASN A 221 -8.23 -10.72 -8.20
C ASN A 221 -7.64 -10.29 -9.56
N PRO A 222 -8.49 -10.01 -10.57
CA PRO A 222 -8.04 -9.61 -11.90
C PRO A 222 -7.42 -8.20 -11.93
N ASN A 223 -7.60 -7.41 -10.87
CA ASN A 223 -7.21 -6.02 -10.82
C ASN A 223 -5.83 -5.78 -10.19
N GLU A 224 -5.07 -6.81 -9.82
CA GLU A 224 -3.76 -6.63 -9.18
C GLU A 224 -2.89 -5.59 -9.90
N LEU A 225 -2.33 -4.65 -9.13
CA LEU A 225 -1.44 -3.62 -9.63
C LEU A 225 0.01 -4.10 -9.58
N LEU A 226 0.55 -4.48 -10.74
CA LEU A 226 1.87 -5.06 -10.87
C LEU A 226 2.78 -4.20 -11.76
N ASP A 227 4.07 -4.19 -11.44
CA ASP A 227 5.12 -3.65 -12.30
C ASP A 227 5.43 -4.59 -13.49
N GLU A 228 6.33 -4.19 -14.37
CA GLU A 228 6.76 -4.98 -15.53
C GLU A 228 7.37 -6.33 -15.14
N SER A 229 7.96 -6.41 -13.94
CA SER A 229 8.54 -7.63 -13.38
C SER A 229 7.53 -8.50 -12.61
N LYS A 230 6.24 -8.18 -12.69
CA LYS A 230 5.14 -8.89 -11.98
C LYS A 230 5.24 -8.79 -10.45
N ARG A 231 5.81 -7.71 -9.92
CA ARG A 231 5.85 -7.40 -8.49
C ARG A 231 4.82 -6.31 -8.18
N TYR A 232 4.32 -6.28 -6.96
CA TYR A 232 3.37 -5.24 -6.55
C TYR A 232 3.98 -3.84 -6.66
N VAL A 233 3.19 -2.90 -7.18
CA VAL A 233 3.53 -1.49 -7.21
C VAL A 233 3.38 -0.90 -5.82
N VAL A 234 4.37 -0.12 -5.39
CA VAL A 234 4.40 0.54 -4.08
C VAL A 234 4.95 1.95 -4.17
N GLY A 235 4.28 2.87 -3.49
CA GLY A 235 4.73 4.22 -3.26
C GLY A 235 5.42 4.38 -1.90
N ALA A 236 6.17 5.47 -1.74
CA ALA A 236 6.74 5.88 -0.46
C ALA A 236 6.68 7.39 -0.26
N GLY A 237 6.32 7.79 0.95
CA GLY A 237 6.36 9.18 1.37
C GLY A 237 7.77 9.64 1.65
N ILE A 238 8.09 10.86 1.23
CA ILE A 238 9.33 11.55 1.54
C ILE A 238 9.04 12.95 2.07
N ASN A 239 9.99 13.54 2.76
CA ASN A 239 9.95 14.92 3.22
C ASN A 239 11.04 15.76 2.51
N THR A 240 11.04 17.07 2.76
CA THR A 240 11.97 18.02 2.16
C THR A 240 13.25 18.23 2.98
N ARG A 241 13.58 17.36 3.94
CA ARG A 241 14.72 17.52 4.84
C ARG A 241 15.82 16.49 4.58
N ASP A 242 15.44 15.19 4.56
CA ASP A 242 16.37 14.07 4.43
C ASP A 242 16.30 13.37 3.06
N PHE A 243 15.67 14.02 2.08
CA PHE A 243 15.42 13.43 0.76
C PHE A 243 16.71 12.97 0.06
N ALA A 244 17.82 13.67 0.24
CA ALA A 244 19.10 13.34 -0.41
C ALA A 244 19.67 11.97 0.01
N GLU A 245 19.34 11.51 1.23
CA GLU A 245 19.72 10.20 1.75
C GLU A 245 18.61 9.18 1.56
N ARG A 246 17.35 9.59 1.77
CA ARG A 246 16.16 8.72 1.73
C ARG A 246 15.84 8.24 0.32
N VAL A 247 15.87 9.14 -0.66
CA VAL A 247 15.50 8.80 -2.05
C VAL A 247 16.38 7.68 -2.63
N PRO A 248 17.73 7.74 -2.55
CA PRO A 248 18.59 6.64 -3.01
C PRO A 248 18.25 5.30 -2.36
N ALA A 249 18.03 5.27 -1.05
CA ALA A 249 17.70 4.04 -0.32
C ALA A 249 16.35 3.45 -0.74
N LEU A 250 15.35 4.29 -1.01
CA LEU A 250 14.06 3.83 -1.50
C LEU A 250 14.11 3.32 -2.94
N ILE A 251 14.91 3.95 -3.80
CA ILE A 251 15.14 3.48 -5.18
C ILE A 251 15.84 2.13 -5.17
N GLU A 252 16.88 1.96 -4.36
CA GLU A 252 17.56 0.66 -4.18
C GLU A 252 16.60 -0.42 -3.66
N ALA A 253 15.66 -0.05 -2.80
CA ALA A 253 14.61 -0.95 -2.32
C ALA A 253 13.56 -1.30 -3.40
N GLY A 254 13.52 -0.57 -4.52
CA GLY A 254 12.63 -0.81 -5.66
C GLY A 254 11.31 -0.06 -5.60
N VAL A 255 11.24 1.10 -4.96
CA VAL A 255 10.04 1.95 -4.95
C VAL A 255 9.65 2.36 -6.37
N ASP A 256 8.34 2.34 -6.67
CA ASP A 256 7.84 2.71 -8.01
C ASP A 256 7.51 4.20 -8.13
N VAL A 257 7.06 4.82 -7.04
CA VAL A 257 6.67 6.23 -7.01
C VAL A 257 6.90 6.86 -5.65
N LEU A 258 7.45 8.05 -5.63
CA LEU A 258 7.65 8.86 -4.44
C LEU A 258 6.50 9.86 -4.27
N CYS A 259 6.26 10.30 -3.03
CA CYS A 259 5.30 11.35 -2.73
C CYS A 259 5.90 12.31 -1.69
N ILE A 260 6.15 13.56 -2.08
CA ILE A 260 6.51 14.60 -1.11
C ILE A 260 5.24 14.97 -0.35
N ASP A 261 5.22 14.68 0.95
CA ASP A 261 4.08 14.93 1.81
C ASP A 261 4.31 16.12 2.72
N SER A 262 3.49 17.16 2.56
CA SER A 262 3.54 18.39 3.35
C SER A 262 2.18 19.07 3.38
N SER A 263 1.87 19.76 4.47
CA SER A 263 0.69 20.61 4.58
C SER A 263 0.77 21.90 3.72
N GLU A 264 1.93 22.21 3.15
CA GLU A 264 2.18 23.40 2.33
C GLU A 264 3.07 23.05 1.15
N GLY A 265 2.44 22.63 0.04
CA GLY A 265 3.14 22.21 -1.18
C GLY A 265 3.67 23.38 -2.02
N TYR A 266 3.01 24.54 -1.97
CA TYR A 266 3.45 25.75 -2.69
C TYR A 266 4.64 26.39 -1.97
N SER A 267 5.79 25.73 -2.07
CA SER A 267 7.00 26.12 -1.36
C SER A 267 8.29 25.84 -2.12
N ALA A 268 9.30 26.67 -1.90
CA ALA A 268 10.63 26.49 -2.49
C ALA A 268 11.27 25.15 -2.07
N TRP A 269 10.99 24.65 -0.89
CA TRP A 269 11.51 23.37 -0.43
C TRP A 269 11.04 22.20 -1.29
N GLN A 270 9.78 22.18 -1.68
CA GLN A 270 9.27 21.14 -2.59
C GLN A 270 9.88 21.27 -3.99
N ALA A 271 9.94 22.50 -4.54
CA ALA A 271 10.57 22.72 -5.83
C ALA A 271 12.05 22.29 -5.83
N ASN A 272 12.80 22.59 -4.77
CA ASN A 272 14.19 22.19 -4.61
C ASN A 272 14.35 20.66 -4.51
N THR A 273 13.44 19.98 -3.77
CA THR A 273 13.44 18.52 -3.66
C THR A 273 13.15 17.86 -5.03
N ILE A 274 12.16 18.36 -5.77
CA ILE A 274 11.86 17.88 -7.11
C ILE A 274 13.04 18.13 -8.05
N ALA A 275 13.63 19.34 -8.04
CA ALA A 275 14.76 19.69 -8.87
C ALA A 275 15.95 18.76 -8.61
N TRP A 276 16.25 18.48 -7.34
CA TRP A 276 17.32 17.54 -6.96
C TRP A 276 17.05 16.12 -7.51
N ILE A 277 15.80 15.63 -7.39
CA ILE A 277 15.42 14.32 -7.94
C ILE A 277 15.59 14.30 -9.45
N ARG A 278 15.19 15.37 -10.15
CA ARG A 278 15.32 15.49 -11.61
C ARG A 278 16.77 15.57 -12.06
N GLU A 279 17.61 16.27 -11.32
CA GLU A 279 19.05 16.37 -11.58
C GLU A 279 19.75 15.01 -11.48
N HIS A 280 19.41 14.20 -10.45
CA HIS A 280 20.11 12.95 -10.18
C HIS A 280 19.54 11.74 -10.93
N TYR A 281 18.22 11.72 -11.19
CA TYR A 281 17.51 10.55 -11.71
C TYR A 281 16.65 10.84 -12.95
N GLY A 282 16.54 12.09 -13.39
CA GLY A 282 15.70 12.47 -14.53
C GLY A 282 14.22 12.11 -14.30
N ASP A 283 13.58 11.63 -15.36
CA ASP A 283 12.18 11.19 -15.33
C ASP A 283 12.02 9.69 -15.00
N THR A 284 13.10 8.97 -14.71
CA THR A 284 13.02 7.54 -14.33
C THR A 284 12.37 7.39 -12.96
N VAL A 285 12.66 8.27 -12.01
CA VAL A 285 12.04 8.31 -10.69
C VAL A 285 10.78 9.16 -10.74
N LYS A 286 9.65 8.56 -10.40
CA LYS A 286 8.35 9.23 -10.35
C LYS A 286 8.17 9.88 -8.98
N VAL A 287 7.75 11.15 -8.97
CA VAL A 287 7.54 11.92 -7.73
C VAL A 287 6.30 12.78 -7.80
N GLY A 288 5.36 12.52 -6.91
CA GLY A 288 4.24 13.41 -6.62
C GLY A 288 4.58 14.45 -5.57
N ALA A 289 3.85 15.54 -5.57
CA ALA A 289 4.09 16.67 -4.69
C ALA A 289 2.76 17.26 -4.15
N GLY A 290 2.82 17.94 -3.04
CA GLY A 290 1.64 18.59 -2.43
C GLY A 290 1.82 18.79 -0.93
N ASN A 291 0.79 19.33 -0.26
CA ASN A 291 -0.54 19.58 -0.81
C ASN A 291 -0.71 21.06 -1.23
N VAL A 292 -1.52 21.26 -2.22
CA VAL A 292 -1.95 22.58 -2.68
C VAL A 292 -3.49 22.67 -2.65
N VAL A 293 -4.03 23.88 -2.76
CA VAL A 293 -5.49 24.11 -2.71
C VAL A 293 -6.02 25.05 -3.80
N ASP A 294 -5.17 25.46 -4.72
CA ASP A 294 -5.48 26.43 -5.80
C ASP A 294 -4.69 26.14 -7.08
N GLY A 295 -5.05 26.86 -8.15
CA GLY A 295 -4.43 26.73 -9.46
C GLY A 295 -2.98 27.24 -9.50
N GLU A 296 -2.61 28.23 -8.69
CA GLU A 296 -1.24 28.76 -8.62
C GLU A 296 -0.28 27.70 -8.04
N GLY A 297 -0.68 27.07 -6.93
CA GLY A 297 0.08 25.98 -6.32
C GLY A 297 0.22 24.78 -7.24
N PHE A 298 -0.86 24.43 -8.00
CA PHE A 298 -0.78 23.39 -9.01
C PHE A 298 0.27 23.73 -10.07
N ARG A 299 0.18 24.91 -10.72
CA ARG A 299 1.09 25.32 -11.78
C ARG A 299 2.54 25.34 -11.29
N PHE A 300 2.78 25.85 -10.10
CA PHE A 300 4.11 25.87 -9.50
C PHE A 300 4.75 24.48 -9.38
N LEU A 301 4.01 23.50 -8.88
CA LEU A 301 4.52 22.12 -8.74
C LEU A 301 4.63 21.42 -10.10
N ALA A 302 3.73 21.70 -11.02
CA ALA A 302 3.77 21.20 -12.40
C ALA A 302 5.04 21.66 -13.12
N GLU A 303 5.35 22.95 -13.06
CA GLU A 303 6.55 23.57 -13.67
C GLU A 303 7.84 23.12 -12.96
N ALA A 304 7.77 22.82 -11.65
CA ALA A 304 8.91 22.21 -10.92
C ALA A 304 9.19 20.77 -11.37
N GLY A 305 8.24 20.10 -12.08
CA GLY A 305 8.45 18.78 -12.65
C GLY A 305 7.80 17.63 -11.89
N ALA A 306 6.80 17.88 -11.03
CA ALA A 306 6.02 16.83 -10.36
C ALA A 306 5.34 15.89 -11.36
N ASP A 307 5.19 14.61 -11.00
CA ASP A 307 4.49 13.61 -11.80
C ASP A 307 3.00 13.52 -11.48
N PHE A 308 2.60 13.87 -10.27
CA PHE A 308 1.20 14.11 -9.86
C PHE A 308 1.16 15.15 -8.74
N ILE A 309 -0.01 15.74 -8.52
CA ILE A 309 -0.18 16.79 -7.51
C ILE A 309 -1.30 16.43 -6.55
N LYS A 310 -0.99 16.49 -5.24
CA LYS A 310 -1.95 16.28 -4.15
C LYS A 310 -2.67 17.56 -3.76
N ILE A 311 -4.00 17.45 -3.61
CA ILE A 311 -4.90 18.56 -3.31
C ILE A 311 -5.49 18.35 -1.92
N GLY A 312 -5.40 19.37 -1.08
CA GLY A 312 -6.12 19.40 0.20
C GLY A 312 -5.26 19.83 1.37
N ILE A 313 -5.67 20.90 2.03
CA ILE A 313 -5.06 21.39 3.27
C ILE A 313 -6.17 21.56 4.32
N GLY A 314 -6.01 20.87 5.45
CA GLY A 314 -6.94 20.98 6.57
C GLY A 314 -8.25 20.20 6.41
N GLY A 315 -8.40 19.34 5.38
CA GLY A 315 -9.61 18.55 5.13
C GLY A 315 -9.70 17.25 5.91
N GLY A 316 -8.59 16.75 6.45
CA GLY A 316 -8.56 15.47 7.21
C GLY A 316 -9.27 15.58 8.56
N SER A 317 -9.92 14.48 9.00
CA SER A 317 -10.70 14.44 10.24
C SER A 317 -9.89 14.64 11.53
N ILE A 318 -8.56 14.40 11.46
CA ILE A 318 -7.62 14.60 12.59
C ILE A 318 -6.58 15.66 12.27
N CYS A 319 -6.75 16.38 11.15
CA CYS A 319 -5.83 17.44 10.75
C CYS A 319 -6.05 18.70 11.60
N ILE A 320 -5.00 19.14 12.29
CA ILE A 320 -5.00 20.34 13.11
C ILE A 320 -4.40 21.56 12.40
N THR A 321 -4.06 21.46 11.12
CA THR A 321 -3.42 22.54 10.35
C THR A 321 -4.27 23.82 10.35
N ARG A 322 -5.60 23.70 10.25
CA ARG A 322 -6.51 24.85 10.34
C ARG A 322 -6.43 25.56 11.68
N GLU A 323 -6.37 24.80 12.77
CA GLU A 323 -6.32 25.32 14.13
C GLU A 323 -4.96 25.94 14.46
N GLN A 324 -3.89 25.31 13.99
CA GLN A 324 -2.51 25.70 14.32
C GLN A 324 -1.97 26.81 13.42
N LYS A 325 -2.31 26.80 12.14
CA LYS A 325 -1.76 27.72 11.13
C LYS A 325 -2.79 28.69 10.54
N GLY A 326 -4.08 28.43 10.73
CA GLY A 326 -5.15 29.23 10.12
C GLY A 326 -5.26 29.08 8.60
N ILE A 327 -4.72 27.99 8.04
CA ILE A 327 -4.73 27.72 6.58
C ILE A 327 -5.59 26.50 6.25
N GLY A 328 -6.17 26.51 5.05
CA GLY A 328 -6.97 25.41 4.52
C GLY A 328 -8.01 25.93 3.54
N ARG A 329 -8.65 24.97 2.86
CA ARG A 329 -9.74 25.27 1.93
C ARG A 329 -10.75 24.13 1.91
N GLY A 330 -12.00 24.41 1.56
CA GLY A 330 -13.01 23.37 1.32
C GLY A 330 -12.57 22.45 0.17
N GLN A 331 -12.63 21.14 0.41
CA GLN A 331 -12.00 20.17 -0.48
C GLN A 331 -12.62 20.14 -1.88
N ALA A 332 -13.95 20.31 -1.98
CA ALA A 332 -14.63 20.36 -3.28
C ALA A 332 -14.19 21.59 -4.08
N THR A 333 -14.18 22.78 -3.46
CA THR A 333 -13.72 24.02 -4.13
C THR A 333 -12.27 23.89 -4.58
N ALA A 334 -11.38 23.37 -3.75
CA ALA A 334 -9.97 23.16 -4.11
C ALA A 334 -9.82 22.18 -5.27
N THR A 335 -10.57 21.07 -5.24
CA THR A 335 -10.52 20.05 -6.30
C THR A 335 -10.98 20.61 -7.65
N ILE A 336 -12.10 21.33 -7.69
CA ILE A 336 -12.63 21.94 -8.92
C ILE A 336 -11.62 22.92 -9.52
N GLU A 337 -11.09 23.86 -8.71
CA GLU A 337 -10.15 24.87 -9.21
C GLU A 337 -8.84 24.27 -9.70
N VAL A 338 -8.30 23.29 -8.98
CA VAL A 338 -7.07 22.61 -9.41
C VAL A 338 -7.31 21.76 -10.66
N ALA A 339 -8.49 21.14 -10.80
CA ALA A 339 -8.85 20.40 -12.01
C ALA A 339 -8.91 21.34 -13.25
N GLU A 340 -9.51 22.52 -13.10
CA GLU A 340 -9.53 23.55 -14.15
C GLU A 340 -8.10 24.00 -14.52
N ALA A 341 -7.24 24.22 -13.51
CA ALA A 341 -5.85 24.59 -13.74
C ALA A 341 -5.05 23.49 -14.46
N ARG A 342 -5.27 22.20 -14.09
CA ARG A 342 -4.68 21.04 -14.78
C ARG A 342 -5.11 21.00 -16.25
N ASP A 343 -6.39 21.16 -16.52
CA ASP A 343 -6.92 21.09 -17.88
C ASP A 343 -6.41 22.26 -18.76
N ALA A 344 -6.28 23.45 -18.18
CA ALA A 344 -5.65 24.58 -18.82
C ALA A 344 -4.17 24.32 -19.12
N TYR A 345 -3.42 23.79 -18.17
CA TYR A 345 -2.02 23.42 -18.32
C TYR A 345 -1.82 22.35 -19.39
N PHE A 346 -2.68 21.32 -19.41
CA PHE A 346 -2.64 20.28 -20.43
C PHE A 346 -2.92 20.84 -21.83
N LYS A 347 -3.88 21.75 -21.98
CA LYS A 347 -4.20 22.41 -23.23
C LYS A 347 -3.04 23.29 -23.74
N GLU A 348 -2.34 23.94 -22.82
CA GLU A 348 -1.21 24.83 -23.11
C GLU A 348 0.07 24.05 -23.47
N THR A 349 0.42 23.00 -22.70
CA THR A 349 1.70 22.32 -22.78
C THR A 349 1.66 20.96 -23.46
N GLY A 350 0.49 20.35 -23.57
CA GLY A 350 0.33 18.96 -23.99
C GLY A 350 0.76 17.94 -22.92
N ILE A 351 1.09 18.36 -21.69
CA ILE A 351 1.48 17.49 -20.58
C ILE A 351 0.31 17.37 -19.61
N TYR A 352 -0.20 16.15 -19.46
CA TYR A 352 -1.22 15.84 -18.45
C TYR A 352 -0.56 15.47 -17.14
N ILE A 353 -0.94 16.14 -16.07
CA ILE A 353 -0.44 15.87 -14.72
C ILE A 353 -1.62 15.43 -13.85
N PRO A 354 -1.71 14.15 -13.45
CA PRO A 354 -2.79 13.67 -12.61
C PRO A 354 -2.89 14.41 -11.27
N ILE A 355 -4.11 14.58 -10.79
CA ILE A 355 -4.39 15.22 -9.51
C ILE A 355 -5.06 14.25 -8.54
N CYS A 356 -4.60 14.28 -7.30
CA CYS A 356 -5.06 13.44 -6.21
C CYS A 356 -5.83 14.25 -5.18
N SER A 357 -7.11 13.98 -4.97
CA SER A 357 -7.86 14.57 -3.84
C SER A 357 -7.50 13.87 -2.54
N ASP A 358 -6.89 14.61 -1.61
CA ASP A 358 -6.42 14.11 -0.32
C ASP A 358 -7.15 14.78 0.85
N GLY A 359 -7.89 13.98 1.61
CA GLY A 359 -8.69 14.42 2.74
C GLY A 359 -10.14 14.84 2.38
N GLY A 360 -10.96 15.05 3.39
CA GLY A 360 -12.37 15.45 3.24
C GLY A 360 -13.32 14.33 2.83
N ILE A 361 -12.84 13.12 2.55
CA ILE A 361 -13.65 11.95 2.22
C ILE A 361 -14.13 11.27 3.52
N VAL A 362 -15.42 11.37 3.77
CA VAL A 362 -16.08 10.80 4.97
C VAL A 362 -17.02 9.67 4.61
N HIS A 363 -17.70 9.78 3.46
CA HIS A 363 -18.69 8.83 2.96
C HIS A 363 -18.30 8.35 1.57
N ASP A 364 -18.83 7.20 1.16
CA ASP A 364 -18.51 6.58 -0.14
C ASP A 364 -18.87 7.50 -1.32
N TYR A 365 -20.00 8.20 -1.25
CA TYR A 365 -20.41 9.13 -2.31
C TYR A 365 -19.46 10.33 -2.49
N HIS A 366 -18.67 10.70 -1.46
CA HIS A 366 -17.62 11.71 -1.61
C HIS A 366 -16.54 11.29 -2.60
N MET A 367 -16.27 9.97 -2.72
CA MET A 367 -15.32 9.46 -3.72
C MET A 367 -15.84 9.71 -5.13
N THR A 368 -17.12 9.43 -5.35
CA THR A 368 -17.77 9.71 -6.64
C THR A 368 -17.75 11.21 -6.98
N LEU A 369 -18.04 12.07 -5.99
CA LEU A 369 -17.98 13.52 -6.16
C LEU A 369 -16.56 14.01 -6.49
N ALA A 370 -15.54 13.54 -5.77
CA ALA A 370 -14.17 13.92 -6.02
C ALA A 370 -13.70 13.57 -7.45
N LEU A 371 -14.04 12.36 -7.92
CA LEU A 371 -13.76 11.94 -9.29
C LEU A 371 -14.56 12.77 -10.32
N ALA A 372 -15.85 13.01 -10.07
CA ALA A 372 -16.69 13.83 -10.96
C ALA A 372 -16.24 15.29 -11.01
N MET A 373 -15.59 15.81 -9.96
CA MET A 373 -14.99 17.16 -9.91
C MET A 373 -13.60 17.23 -10.55
N GLY A 374 -13.11 16.11 -11.10
CA GLY A 374 -11.91 16.07 -11.91
C GLY A 374 -10.68 15.46 -11.25
N SER A 375 -10.76 14.91 -10.02
CA SER A 375 -9.65 14.12 -9.47
C SER A 375 -9.43 12.87 -10.28
N ASP A 376 -8.17 12.54 -10.55
CA ASP A 376 -7.81 11.30 -11.25
C ASP A 376 -7.83 10.11 -10.27
N PHE A 377 -7.43 10.35 -9.02
CA PHE A 377 -7.47 9.37 -7.94
C PHE A 377 -7.60 10.05 -6.58
N ILE A 378 -7.84 9.25 -5.55
CA ILE A 378 -8.21 9.71 -4.22
C ILE A 378 -7.28 9.10 -3.18
N MET A 379 -6.75 9.92 -2.28
CA MET A 379 -5.97 9.47 -1.13
C MET A 379 -6.84 9.38 0.12
N LEU A 380 -6.82 8.22 0.76
CA LEU A 380 -7.67 7.88 1.89
C LEU A 380 -6.84 7.55 3.15
N GLY A 381 -7.06 8.32 4.22
CA GLY A 381 -6.48 8.09 5.55
C GLY A 381 -7.45 7.35 6.46
N ARG A 382 -8.41 8.08 7.06
CA ARG A 382 -9.40 7.54 8.00
C ARG A 382 -10.19 6.35 7.45
N TYR A 383 -10.47 6.35 6.16
CA TYR A 383 -11.22 5.27 5.51
C TYR A 383 -10.47 3.95 5.64
N PHE A 384 -9.21 3.92 5.21
CA PHE A 384 -8.37 2.71 5.27
C PHE A 384 -7.89 2.35 6.68
N SER A 385 -7.82 3.30 7.62
CA SER A 385 -7.44 2.97 9.00
C SER A 385 -8.38 1.98 9.69
N ARG A 386 -9.58 1.76 9.16
CA ARG A 386 -10.59 0.83 9.69
C ARG A 386 -10.36 -0.61 9.24
N PHE A 387 -9.58 -0.82 8.19
CA PHE A 387 -9.34 -2.15 7.62
C PHE A 387 -8.36 -2.94 8.48
N ASP A 388 -8.47 -4.25 8.46
CA ASP A 388 -7.59 -5.14 9.22
C ASP A 388 -6.14 -5.04 8.78
N GLU A 389 -5.90 -4.72 7.52
CA GLU A 389 -4.61 -4.55 6.88
C GLU A 389 -3.89 -3.26 7.27
N SER A 390 -4.56 -2.29 7.94
CA SER A 390 -3.87 -1.12 8.48
C SER A 390 -3.01 -1.50 9.69
N PRO A 391 -1.87 -0.82 9.94
CA PRO A 391 -0.87 -1.26 10.91
C PRO A 391 -1.28 -1.16 12.38
N THR A 392 -2.40 -0.50 12.69
CA THR A 392 -2.83 -0.28 14.08
C THR A 392 -3.57 -1.47 14.66
N ASN A 393 -3.41 -1.69 15.96
CA ASN A 393 -4.07 -2.79 16.66
C ASN A 393 -5.59 -2.61 16.74
N LYS A 394 -6.30 -3.74 16.64
CA LYS A 394 -7.72 -3.81 16.95
C LYS A 394 -7.89 -3.84 18.46
N VAL A 395 -8.67 -2.90 19.01
CA VAL A 395 -9.01 -2.83 20.43
C VAL A 395 -10.52 -2.99 20.59
N GLN A 396 -10.96 -3.65 21.66
CA GLN A 396 -12.38 -3.79 21.97
C GLN A 396 -12.77 -2.80 23.06
N ILE A 397 -13.71 -1.90 22.77
CA ILE A 397 -14.23 -0.91 23.69
C ILE A 397 -15.76 -1.04 23.71
N ASN A 398 -16.35 -1.30 24.89
CA ASN A 398 -17.78 -1.49 25.07
C ASN A 398 -18.41 -2.51 24.09
N GLY A 399 -17.69 -3.61 23.81
CA GLY A 399 -18.15 -4.67 22.91
C GLY A 399 -17.99 -4.37 21.42
N GLN A 400 -17.51 -3.19 21.04
CA GLN A 400 -17.23 -2.81 19.65
C GLN A 400 -15.74 -2.86 19.35
N TYR A 401 -15.38 -3.37 18.17
CA TYR A 401 -14.01 -3.33 17.69
C TYR A 401 -13.69 -1.94 17.13
N MET A 402 -12.56 -1.39 17.56
CA MET A 402 -12.05 -0.10 17.12
C MET A 402 -10.57 -0.25 16.74
N LYS A 403 -10.07 0.66 15.87
CA LYS A 403 -8.65 0.79 15.56
C LYS A 403 -8.19 2.19 15.92
N GLU A 404 -6.98 2.30 16.41
CA GLU A 404 -6.38 3.59 16.71
C GLU A 404 -6.03 4.33 15.43
N TYR A 405 -6.20 5.65 15.42
CA TYR A 405 -5.90 6.50 14.28
C TYR A 405 -5.34 7.84 14.75
N TRP A 406 -4.21 8.26 14.21
CA TRP A 406 -3.53 9.51 14.54
C TRP A 406 -2.91 10.16 13.32
N GLY A 407 -2.67 11.49 13.39
CA GLY A 407 -2.06 12.26 12.31
C GLY A 407 -0.53 12.18 12.34
N GLU A 408 0.09 12.31 11.18
CA GLU A 408 1.55 12.38 11.04
C GLU A 408 2.18 13.57 11.78
N GLY A 409 1.45 14.67 11.96
CA GLY A 409 1.89 15.83 12.74
C GLY A 409 1.64 15.72 14.24
N SER A 410 1.16 14.59 14.74
CA SER A 410 0.92 14.38 16.17
C SER A 410 2.20 13.98 16.91
N ALA A 411 2.23 14.19 18.24
CA ALA A 411 3.34 13.74 19.09
C ALA A 411 3.48 12.20 19.15
N ARG A 412 2.55 11.47 18.57
CA ARG A 412 2.54 10.01 18.53
C ARG A 412 3.24 9.42 17.29
N ALA A 413 3.31 10.19 16.18
CA ALA A 413 3.99 9.79 14.93
C ALA A 413 5.55 10.07 14.97
#